data_95347f6b37482c2e5dfe817646b30e27
#
_entry.id   95347f6b37482c2e5dfe817646b30e27
#
_cell.length_a   1.000
_cell.length_b   1.000
_cell.length_c   1.000
_cell.angle_alpha   90.00
_cell.angle_beta   90.00
_cell.angle_gamma   90.00
#
_symmetry.space_group_name_H-M   'P 1'
#
loop_
_entity.id
_entity.type
_entity.pdbx_description
1 polymer ?
#
loop_
_entity_poly.entity_id
_entity_poly.type
_entity_poly.pdbx_seq_one_letter_code
_entity_poly.pdbx_strand_id
1 'polypeptide(L)'
;MIETDRIYLMDCMEGMKQIADGSVDAIIADLPYGVLNRSNPSVNWDRQIPLAALWEQYRRITKPDSPIILFGQGLFSAWLMLSQPRLWRRE
;
A
#
# COMPACT_ATOMS: atom_id res chain seq x y z
N MET A 1 2.96 19.91 0.90
CA MET A 1 2.43 19.21 2.08
C MET A 1 1.05 18.65 1.78
N ILE A 2 0.79 17.43 2.22
CA ILE A 2 -0.51 16.77 2.00
C ILE A 2 -1.56 17.37 2.93
N GLU A 3 -2.72 17.69 2.37
CA GLU A 3 -3.87 18.19 3.12
C GLU A 3 -4.94 17.12 3.23
N THR A 4 -5.77 17.18 4.28
CA THR A 4 -6.92 16.28 4.44
C THR A 4 -8.04 16.64 3.46
N ASP A 5 -8.93 15.68 3.21
CA ASP A 5 -10.10 15.85 2.33
C ASP A 5 -9.74 16.23 0.89
N ARG A 6 -8.61 15.73 0.42
CA ARG A 6 -8.09 15.97 -0.92
C ARG A 6 -7.73 14.67 -1.62
N ILE A 7 -7.85 14.67 -2.93
CA ILE A 7 -7.39 13.58 -3.79
C ILE A 7 -6.16 14.06 -4.54
N TYR A 8 -5.08 13.27 -4.49
CA TYR A 8 -3.83 13.62 -5.14
C TYR A 8 -3.49 12.57 -6.20
N LEU A 9 -3.18 13.05 -7.40
CA LEU A 9 -2.69 12.18 -8.47
C LEU A 9 -1.16 12.17 -8.41
N MET A 10 -0.60 11.19 -7.73
CA MET A 10 0.84 11.07 -7.53
C MET A 10 1.23 9.67 -7.11
N ASP A 11 2.51 9.36 -7.21
CA ASP A 11 3.06 8.11 -6.69
C ASP A 11 2.83 8.06 -5.18
N CYS A 12 2.23 6.96 -4.70
CA CYS A 12 1.85 6.85 -3.29
C CYS A 12 3.08 6.83 -2.36
N MET A 13 4.21 6.26 -2.81
CA MET A 13 5.42 6.24 -1.99
C MET A 13 5.97 7.65 -1.79
N GLU A 14 5.88 8.50 -2.81
CA GLU A 14 6.27 9.91 -2.68
C GLU A 14 5.27 10.68 -1.84
N GLY A 15 3.98 10.44 -2.04
CA GLY A 15 2.92 11.10 -1.28
C GLY A 15 3.00 10.78 0.21
N MET A 16 3.24 9.53 0.57
CA MET A 16 3.32 9.13 1.97
C MET A 16 4.45 9.81 2.73
N LYS A 17 5.54 10.17 2.05
CA LYS A 17 6.63 10.92 2.69
C LYS A 17 6.18 12.27 3.23
N GLN A 18 5.10 12.82 2.70
CA GLN A 18 4.55 14.11 3.13
C GLN A 18 3.50 13.98 4.23
N ILE A 19 3.23 12.77 4.69
CA ILE A 19 2.25 12.51 5.75
C ILE A 19 2.99 12.37 7.07
N ALA A 20 2.48 13.04 8.11
CA ALA A 20 3.09 13.03 9.43
C ALA A 20 2.99 11.64 10.08
N ASP A 21 3.96 11.31 10.92
CA ASP A 21 3.96 10.07 11.68
C ASP A 21 2.69 9.95 12.53
N GLY A 22 2.10 8.75 12.54
CA GLY A 22 0.98 8.44 13.42
C GLY A 22 -0.26 9.32 13.21
N SER A 23 -0.48 9.81 11.99
CA SER A 23 -1.60 10.73 11.71
C SER A 23 -2.76 10.08 10.98
N VAL A 24 -2.61 8.85 10.48
CA VAL A 24 -3.60 8.19 9.64
C VAL A 24 -4.42 7.21 10.47
N ASP A 25 -5.74 7.29 10.36
CA ASP A 25 -6.68 6.46 11.12
C ASP A 25 -6.99 5.13 10.44
N ALA A 26 -6.85 5.06 9.12
CA ALA A 26 -7.09 3.84 8.35
C ALA A 26 -6.45 3.93 6.98
N ILE A 27 -6.05 2.78 6.44
CA ILE A 27 -5.57 2.68 5.06
C ILE A 27 -6.47 1.70 4.32
N ILE A 28 -6.95 2.11 3.14
CA ILE A 28 -7.67 1.24 2.21
C ILE A 28 -6.98 1.42 0.86
N ALA A 29 -6.37 0.36 0.36
CA ALA A 29 -5.56 0.48 -0.85
C ALA A 29 -5.74 -0.71 -1.78
N ASP A 30 -5.84 -0.41 -3.07
CA ASP A 30 -5.83 -1.39 -4.14
C ASP A 30 -4.47 -1.29 -4.84
N LEU A 31 -3.52 -2.10 -4.38
CA LEU A 31 -2.14 -2.03 -4.84
C LEU A 31 -1.97 -2.65 -6.22
N PRO A 32 -0.97 -2.21 -7.00
CA PRO A 32 -0.66 -2.88 -8.26
C PRO A 32 -0.09 -4.26 -7.97
N TYR A 33 -0.66 -5.29 -8.62
CA TYR A 33 -0.24 -6.68 -8.40
C TYR A 33 1.00 -7.06 -9.20
N GLY A 34 1.32 -6.29 -10.24
CA GLY A 34 2.49 -6.57 -11.08
C GLY A 34 2.26 -7.66 -12.11
N VAL A 35 1.00 -7.95 -12.47
CA VAL A 35 0.67 -9.05 -13.39
C VAL A 35 0.33 -8.57 -14.79
N LEU A 36 -0.27 -7.39 -14.93
CA LEU A 36 -0.72 -6.89 -16.24
C LEU A 36 0.45 -6.49 -17.14
N ASN A 37 1.52 -5.95 -16.59
CA ASN A 37 2.67 -5.52 -17.36
C ASN A 37 3.50 -6.69 -17.90
N ARG A 38 3.28 -7.90 -17.42
CA ARG A 38 3.95 -9.11 -17.92
C ARG A 38 3.41 -9.53 -19.28
N SER A 39 2.09 -9.37 -19.49
CA SER A 39 1.42 -9.76 -20.72
C SER A 39 1.24 -8.60 -21.68
N ASN A 40 1.36 -7.36 -21.23
CA ASN A 40 1.15 -6.17 -22.03
C ASN A 40 2.16 -5.09 -21.67
N PRO A 41 3.25 -4.93 -22.46
CA PRO A 41 4.29 -3.94 -22.15
C PRO A 41 3.81 -2.50 -22.11
N SER A 42 2.65 -2.18 -22.71
CA SER A 42 2.10 -0.82 -22.64
C SER A 42 1.49 -0.50 -21.30
N VAL A 43 1.23 -1.52 -20.45
CA VAL A 43 0.70 -1.33 -19.10
C VAL A 43 1.88 -1.24 -18.13
N ASN A 44 2.51 -0.07 -18.08
CA ASN A 44 3.70 0.11 -17.25
C ASN A 44 3.43 0.58 -15.82
N TRP A 45 2.17 0.90 -15.50
CA TRP A 45 1.77 1.34 -14.17
C TRP A 45 1.54 0.16 -13.21
N ASP A 46 1.31 -1.06 -13.73
CA ASP A 46 1.01 -2.22 -12.90
C ASP A 46 2.31 -2.91 -12.48
N ARG A 47 3.13 -2.20 -11.74
CA ARG A 47 4.36 -2.75 -11.16
C ARG A 47 4.19 -2.89 -9.67
N GLN A 48 4.55 -4.07 -9.15
CA GLN A 48 4.46 -4.32 -7.71
C GLN A 48 5.38 -3.37 -6.95
N ILE A 49 4.81 -2.71 -5.94
CA ILE A 49 5.59 -1.85 -5.03
C ILE A 49 6.41 -2.75 -4.11
N PRO A 50 7.69 -2.43 -3.85
CA PRO A 50 8.47 -3.19 -2.88
C PRO A 50 7.78 -3.20 -1.52
N LEU A 51 7.40 -4.39 -1.05
CA LEU A 51 6.56 -4.52 0.14
C LEU A 51 7.26 -4.04 1.41
N ALA A 52 8.57 -4.25 1.53
CA ALA A 52 9.30 -3.77 2.70
C ALA A 52 9.21 -2.25 2.84
N ALA A 53 9.41 -1.52 1.74
CA ALA A 53 9.32 -0.06 1.73
C ALA A 53 7.88 0.41 1.99
N LEU A 54 6.90 -0.29 1.42
CA LEU A 54 5.48 0.02 1.62
C LEU A 54 5.12 -0.10 3.10
N TRP A 55 5.48 -1.21 3.75
CA TRP A 55 5.16 -1.44 5.15
C TRP A 55 5.87 -0.47 6.08
N GLU A 56 7.08 -0.06 5.75
CA GLU A 56 7.80 0.95 6.51
C GLU A 56 6.97 2.24 6.58
N GLN A 57 6.43 2.70 5.44
CA GLN A 57 5.60 3.89 5.40
C GLN A 57 4.25 3.68 6.07
N TYR A 58 3.58 2.56 5.83
CA TYR A 58 2.28 2.27 6.46
C TYR A 58 2.39 2.27 7.98
N ARG A 59 3.43 1.64 8.51
CA ARG A 59 3.62 1.60 9.97
C ARG A 59 3.98 2.95 10.56
N ARG A 60 4.68 3.77 9.80
CA ARG A 60 5.06 5.11 10.24
C ARG A 60 3.87 6.06 10.32
N ILE A 61 3.01 6.08 9.29
CA ILE A 61 1.95 7.07 9.18
C ILE A 61 0.68 6.70 9.95
N THR A 62 0.45 5.41 10.22
CA THR A 62 -0.77 4.97 10.92
C THR A 62 -0.64 5.12 12.42
N LYS A 63 -1.79 5.37 13.06
CA LYS A 63 -1.90 5.32 14.50
C LYS A 63 -1.85 3.85 14.96
N PRO A 64 -1.52 3.60 16.25
CA PRO A 64 -1.66 2.24 16.80
C PRO A 64 -3.08 1.73 16.56
N ASP A 65 -3.22 0.46 16.21
CA ASP A 65 -4.51 -0.21 15.98
C ASP A 65 -5.31 0.34 14.79
N SER A 66 -4.73 1.16 13.93
CA SER A 66 -5.38 1.59 12.70
C SER A 66 -5.57 0.41 11.75
N PRO A 67 -6.77 0.21 11.18
CA PRO A 67 -6.97 -0.85 10.21
C PRO A 67 -6.27 -0.55 8.89
N ILE A 68 -5.71 -1.59 8.29
CA ILE A 68 -5.10 -1.54 6.97
C ILE A 68 -5.80 -2.59 6.12
N ILE A 69 -6.53 -2.14 5.10
CA ILE A 69 -7.30 -3.01 4.21
C ILE A 69 -6.66 -2.97 2.84
N LEU A 70 -6.19 -4.12 2.38
CA LEU A 70 -5.54 -4.25 1.09
C LEU A 70 -6.29 -5.26 0.23
N PHE A 71 -6.50 -4.94 -1.02
CA PHE A 71 -7.06 -5.88 -1.97
C PHE A 71 -5.93 -6.75 -2.51
N GLY A 72 -6.23 -8.05 -2.69
CA GLY A 72 -5.25 -8.98 -3.22
C GLY A 72 -5.95 -10.16 -3.85
N GLN A 73 -5.21 -10.89 -4.71
CA GLN A 73 -5.71 -12.06 -5.40
C GLN A 73 -4.56 -13.01 -5.69
N GLY A 74 -4.80 -14.31 -5.51
CA GLY A 74 -3.83 -15.33 -5.84
C GLY A 74 -2.53 -15.21 -5.06
N LEU A 75 -1.40 -15.36 -5.74
CA LEU A 75 -0.08 -15.27 -5.11
C LEU A 75 0.19 -13.91 -4.50
N PHE A 76 -0.37 -12.85 -5.05
CA PHE A 76 -0.19 -11.51 -4.49
C PHE A 76 -0.76 -11.43 -3.06
N SER A 77 -1.94 -12.02 -2.84
CA SER A 77 -2.50 -12.11 -1.48
C SER A 77 -1.56 -12.85 -0.53
N ALA A 78 -0.99 -13.97 -0.98
CA ALA A 78 -0.05 -14.73 -0.17
C ALA A 78 1.20 -13.91 0.17
N TRP A 79 1.73 -13.19 -0.79
CA TRP A 79 2.90 -12.33 -0.57
C TRP A 79 2.60 -11.20 0.43
N LEU A 80 1.42 -10.60 0.34
CA LEU A 80 1.00 -9.58 1.31
C LEU A 80 0.95 -10.14 2.72
N MET A 81 0.33 -11.30 2.90
CA MET A 81 0.23 -11.94 4.21
C MET A 81 1.60 -12.32 4.76
N LEU A 82 2.47 -12.89 3.92
CA LEU A 82 3.80 -13.31 4.36
C LEU A 82 4.73 -12.13 4.63
N SER A 83 4.50 -10.98 3.98
CA SER A 83 5.35 -9.80 4.18
C SER A 83 5.19 -9.20 5.58
N GLN A 84 4.04 -9.38 6.23
CA GLN A 84 3.78 -8.90 7.59
C GLN A 84 2.84 -9.85 8.34
N PRO A 85 3.28 -11.07 8.66
CA PRO A 85 2.38 -12.06 9.26
C PRO A 85 1.81 -11.64 10.61
N ARG A 86 2.53 -10.81 11.34
CA ARG A 86 2.07 -10.35 12.65
C ARG A 86 0.92 -9.35 12.56
N LEU A 87 0.81 -8.63 11.45
CA LEU A 87 -0.26 -7.66 11.23
C LEU A 87 -1.50 -8.29 10.60
N TRP A 88 -1.33 -9.41 9.92
CA TRP A 88 -2.46 -10.05 9.24
C TRP A 88 -3.49 -10.55 10.24
N ARG A 89 -4.75 -10.29 10.00
CA ARG A 89 -5.86 -10.67 10.87
C ARG A 89 -6.85 -11.59 10.19
N ARG A 90 -7.28 -11.25 8.98
CA ARG A 90 -8.20 -12.06 8.20
C ARG A 90 -8.14 -11.71 6.72
N GLU A 91 -8.54 -12.68 5.97
CA GLU A 91 -8.69 -12.55 4.54
C GLU A 91 -10.12 -12.14 4.19
#